data_1620c6b069fff814165b1de6bbf412d2
#
_entry.id   1620c6b069fff814165b1de6bbf412d2
#
_cell.length_a   1.000
_cell.length_b   1.000
_cell.length_c   1.000
_cell.angle_alpha   90.00
_cell.angle_beta   90.00
_cell.angle_gamma   90.00
#
_symmetry.space_group_name_H-M   'P 1'
#
loop_
_entity.id
_entity.type
_entity.pdbx_description
1 polymer ?
#
loop_
_entity_poly.entity_id
_entity_poly.type
_entity_poly.pdbx_seq_one_letter_code
_entity_poly.pdbx_strand_id
1 'polypeptide(L)'
;MSMANNCQVSLEKSMLRSLGLSAFCFFFCFSFQVQAQTLEQALSQAYVDNPELSAARVNLRKINEGVPRAKAGWRPTVRSSLSLGTSYSETETGGATTDSTTVPGNLSVSIRQPIYTGGTTEASIRKAESAVQAERSRLFTAEQKLILEGATAYVDVISARSVVELQTNNLKRIEKQLEATRERFRVGEVTRTDVAQSEARADRAKADKIKAAGDLNSSNAIYEKVFGEIPGKLVNPSEPIGLPRNIEEAVKIALASNFNLVTAKFEEMSALDDVVISKGGLLPTVDLSGSANLSKTSGDIDTDSTSISLTASVNIPLYSGGATYSSIRSAKEEANRKRILVEASRRVVIDSSSRAFISWETAKAQAQALLAEVSSAEVALEGVEQEALVGARTVLDVLDAEQERLSAQVSLVRANRDAFVASYSLLSALGKLTAKAIELPVDLYDYDRHFLSVKDRYYGEFLLRERP
;
A
#
# COMPACT_ATOMS: atom_id res chain seq x y z
N MET A 1 67.14 -27.34 14.24
CA MET A 1 67.84 -26.67 15.33
C MET A 1 66.80 -25.76 15.97
N SER A 2 66.34 -26.24 17.01
CA SER A 2 66.62 -26.06 18.43
C SER A 2 65.89 -24.90 19.02
N MET A 3 64.91 -25.18 19.74
CA MET A 3 64.68 -25.28 21.22
C MET A 3 63.87 -24.04 21.62
N ALA A 4 62.70 -24.18 22.13
CA ALA A 4 62.22 -24.86 23.36
C ALA A 4 62.51 -24.04 24.63
N ASN A 5 61.48 -23.96 25.36
CA ASN A 5 61.34 -23.97 26.82
C ASN A 5 60.79 -22.67 27.41
N ASN A 6 59.66 -22.88 28.03
CA ASN A 6 59.37 -23.35 29.41
C ASN A 6 59.41 -22.19 30.37
N CYS A 7 58.55 -22.04 31.27
CA CYS A 7 57.89 -22.83 32.29
C CYS A 7 57.31 -21.87 33.31
N GLN A 8 56.11 -22.14 33.75
CA GLN A 8 55.70 -22.54 35.10
C GLN A 8 55.67 -21.47 36.19
N VAL A 9 54.45 -21.25 36.70
CA VAL A 9 53.94 -21.72 38.03
C VAL A 9 54.32 -20.86 39.21
N SER A 10 53.32 -20.35 39.92
CA SER A 10 53.08 -20.52 41.37
C SER A 10 51.84 -19.69 41.75
N LEU A 11 50.74 -20.27 42.05
CA LEU A 11 50.13 -20.67 43.32
C LEU A 11 50.63 -19.95 44.59
N GLU A 12 49.73 -19.21 45.26
CA GLU A 12 49.42 -19.35 46.69
C GLU A 12 48.20 -18.42 47.01
N LYS A 13 47.13 -19.00 47.39
CA LYS A 13 46.46 -19.22 48.66
C LYS A 13 46.62 -18.10 49.68
N SER A 14 45.54 -17.42 50.05
CA SER A 14 44.95 -17.57 51.40
C SER A 14 43.82 -16.60 51.64
N MET A 15 42.69 -17.16 51.88
CA MET A 15 41.89 -17.08 53.11
C MET A 15 41.09 -15.78 53.34
N LEU A 16 39.81 -16.01 53.26
CA LEU A 16 38.72 -15.71 54.23
C LEU A 16 38.57 -14.29 54.75
N ARG A 17 37.47 -13.69 54.47
CA ARG A 17 36.35 -13.47 55.40
C ARG A 17 35.14 -12.83 54.73
N SER A 18 34.11 -13.60 54.70
CA SER A 18 32.72 -13.25 54.98
C SER A 18 32.37 -11.77 55.19
N LEU A 19 31.45 -11.26 54.41
CA LEU A 19 30.22 -10.58 54.81
C LEU A 19 29.39 -10.41 53.54
N GLY A 20 28.34 -11.14 53.46
CA GLY A 20 27.02 -10.64 53.77
C GLY A 20 26.49 -9.91 52.60
N LEU A 21 25.80 -10.66 51.73
CA LEU A 21 24.38 -10.57 51.52
C LEU A 21 23.87 -9.25 51.00
N SER A 22 23.51 -9.22 49.77
CA SER A 22 22.21 -8.77 49.33
C SER A 22 22.22 -8.74 47.81
N ALA A 23 21.95 -9.90 47.22
CA ALA A 23 21.44 -9.97 45.88
C ALA A 23 20.06 -9.28 45.88
N PHE A 24 20.04 -7.96 45.75
CA PHE A 24 18.87 -7.20 45.45
C PHE A 24 18.57 -7.47 43.97
N CYS A 25 17.84 -8.54 43.71
CA CYS A 25 17.14 -8.76 42.47
C CYS A 25 16.20 -7.58 42.24
N PHE A 26 16.69 -6.55 41.60
CA PHE A 26 15.86 -5.49 41.02
C PHE A 26 15.12 -6.14 39.87
N PHE A 27 14.04 -6.84 40.22
CA PHE A 27 12.99 -7.24 39.28
C PHE A 27 12.38 -5.95 38.80
N PHE A 28 12.96 -5.41 37.74
CA PHE A 28 12.38 -4.30 36.99
C PHE A 28 11.08 -4.86 36.40
N CYS A 29 10.00 -4.84 37.19
CA CYS A 29 8.64 -4.95 36.71
C CYS A 29 8.48 -3.82 35.71
N PHE A 30 8.80 -4.08 34.45
CA PHE A 30 8.27 -3.32 33.33
C PHE A 30 6.75 -3.52 33.40
N SER A 31 6.11 -2.67 34.20
CA SER A 31 4.67 -2.46 34.14
C SER A 31 4.42 -2.01 32.69
N PHE A 32 4.09 -2.93 31.82
CA PHE A 32 3.40 -2.62 30.57
C PHE A 32 2.12 -1.88 31.00
N GLN A 33 2.23 -0.58 31.17
CA GLN A 33 1.05 0.25 31.18
C GLN A 33 0.41 0.02 29.80
N VAL A 34 -0.68 -0.73 29.80
CA VAL A 34 -1.56 -0.84 28.65
C VAL A 34 -2.14 0.56 28.44
N GLN A 35 -1.34 1.41 27.82
CA GLN A 35 -1.77 2.75 27.42
C GLN A 35 -2.86 2.53 26.38
N ALA A 36 -4.00 3.17 26.57
CA ALA A 36 -5.06 3.09 25.57
C ALA A 36 -4.55 3.71 24.27
N GLN A 37 -4.54 2.89 23.21
CA GLN A 37 -4.02 3.25 21.90
C GLN A 37 -4.99 4.20 21.20
N THR A 38 -4.50 5.32 20.69
CA THR A 38 -5.30 6.22 19.85
C THR A 38 -5.26 5.80 18.37
N LEU A 39 -6.21 6.30 17.59
CA LEU A 39 -6.23 6.02 16.14
C LEU A 39 -4.96 6.54 15.46
N GLU A 40 -4.51 7.75 15.82
CA GLU A 40 -3.30 8.36 15.26
C GLU A 40 -2.05 7.50 15.53
N GLN A 41 -1.95 6.94 16.74
CA GLN A 41 -0.84 6.03 17.09
C GLN A 41 -0.88 4.74 16.28
N ALA A 42 -2.06 4.13 16.16
CA ALA A 42 -2.24 2.92 15.38
C ALA A 42 -1.93 3.15 13.88
N LEU A 43 -2.46 4.25 13.29
CA LEU A 43 -2.18 4.62 11.90
C LEU A 43 -0.70 4.96 11.68
N SER A 44 -0.05 5.59 12.66
CA SER A 44 1.37 5.89 12.61
C SER A 44 2.22 4.63 12.51
N GLN A 45 1.90 3.62 13.32
CA GLN A 45 2.56 2.33 13.27
C GLN A 45 2.32 1.63 11.92
N ALA A 46 1.05 1.58 11.45
CA ALA A 46 0.74 1.01 10.14
C ALA A 46 1.47 1.73 9.00
N TYR A 47 1.59 3.05 9.04
CA TYR A 47 2.31 3.82 8.03
C TYR A 47 3.79 3.42 7.93
N VAL A 48 4.44 3.06 9.04
CA VAL A 48 5.84 2.64 9.08
C VAL A 48 5.99 1.17 8.68
N ASP A 49 5.17 0.29 9.24
CA ASP A 49 5.42 -1.16 9.23
C ASP A 49 4.63 -1.93 8.16
N ASN A 50 3.61 -1.30 7.53
CA ASN A 50 2.74 -2.03 6.60
C ASN A 50 3.47 -2.50 5.33
N PRO A 51 3.43 -3.81 5.00
CA PRO A 51 4.13 -4.37 3.85
C PRO A 51 3.61 -3.87 2.49
N GLU A 52 2.29 -3.61 2.36
CA GLU A 52 1.69 -3.13 1.10
C GLU A 52 2.20 -1.72 0.76
N LEU A 53 2.25 -0.82 1.76
CA LEU A 53 2.78 0.52 1.57
C LEU A 53 4.29 0.48 1.30
N SER A 54 5.03 -0.38 2.00
CA SER A 54 6.47 -0.60 1.76
C SER A 54 6.74 -1.12 0.35
N ALA A 55 5.91 -2.03 -0.17
CA ALA A 55 5.98 -2.50 -1.55
C ALA A 55 5.72 -1.38 -2.57
N ALA A 56 4.75 -0.49 -2.31
CA ALA A 56 4.47 0.68 -3.15
C ALA A 56 5.67 1.66 -3.17
N ARG A 57 6.32 1.89 -2.02
CA ARG A 57 7.55 2.69 -1.92
C ARG A 57 8.70 2.07 -2.75
N VAL A 58 8.88 0.75 -2.68
CA VAL A 58 9.87 0.03 -3.51
C VAL A 58 9.54 0.13 -4.99
N ASN A 59 8.26 0.04 -5.37
CA ASN A 59 7.85 0.20 -6.76
C ASN A 59 8.15 1.61 -7.29
N LEU A 60 7.93 2.66 -6.49
CA LEU A 60 8.35 4.02 -6.86
C LEU A 60 9.88 4.09 -7.08
N ARG A 61 10.69 3.48 -6.18
CA ARG A 61 12.15 3.43 -6.36
C ARG A 61 12.55 2.73 -7.66
N LYS A 62 11.88 1.62 -8.00
CA LYS A 62 12.07 0.91 -9.28
C LYS A 62 11.76 1.81 -10.49
N ILE A 63 10.66 2.57 -10.45
CA ILE A 63 10.27 3.47 -11.55
C ILE A 63 11.22 4.66 -11.67
N ASN A 64 11.77 5.17 -10.55
CA ASN A 64 12.79 6.21 -10.55
C ASN A 64 14.01 5.84 -11.41
N GLU A 65 14.40 4.54 -11.46
CA GLU A 65 15.49 4.05 -12.31
C GLU A 65 15.18 4.12 -13.81
N GLY A 66 13.96 4.41 -14.19
CA GLY A 66 13.57 4.70 -15.58
C GLY A 66 14.25 5.96 -16.12
N VAL A 67 14.47 6.97 -15.28
CA VAL A 67 15.07 8.25 -15.70
C VAL A 67 16.56 8.13 -16.05
N PRO A 68 17.46 7.56 -15.20
CA PRO A 68 18.85 7.33 -15.59
C PRO A 68 18.96 6.37 -16.79
N ARG A 69 18.04 5.39 -16.91
CA ARG A 69 17.96 4.50 -18.09
C ARG A 69 17.65 5.28 -19.37
N ALA A 70 16.69 6.22 -19.33
CA ALA A 70 16.39 7.07 -20.47
C ALA A 70 17.56 8.01 -20.80
N LYS A 71 18.21 8.60 -19.78
CA LYS A 71 19.41 9.43 -19.96
C LYS A 71 20.60 8.65 -20.53
N ALA A 72 20.65 7.31 -20.35
CA ALA A 72 21.69 6.48 -20.94
C ALA A 72 21.69 6.55 -22.48
N GLY A 73 20.59 6.96 -23.13
CA GLY A 73 20.52 7.24 -24.55
C GLY A 73 21.46 8.35 -25.04
N TRP A 74 21.97 9.19 -24.13
CA TRP A 74 22.99 10.21 -24.41
C TRP A 74 24.41 9.80 -24.02
N ARG A 75 24.59 8.64 -23.40
CA ARG A 75 25.87 8.23 -22.85
C ARG A 75 26.65 7.34 -23.78
N PRO A 76 28.00 7.36 -23.74
CA PRO A 76 28.81 6.45 -24.53
C PRO A 76 28.59 5.00 -24.03
N THR A 77 28.53 4.08 -24.97
CA THR A 77 28.57 2.64 -24.70
C THR A 77 29.92 2.09 -25.08
N VAL A 78 30.57 1.34 -24.19
CA VAL A 78 31.86 0.69 -24.43
C VAL A 78 31.62 -0.82 -24.40
N ARG A 79 32.09 -1.53 -25.43
CA ARG A 79 31.98 -2.98 -25.51
C ARG A 79 33.34 -3.57 -25.86
N SER A 80 33.68 -4.71 -25.25
CA SER A 80 34.83 -5.52 -25.63
C SER A 80 34.33 -6.91 -25.96
N SER A 81 34.89 -7.50 -27.02
CA SER A 81 34.63 -8.89 -27.38
C SER A 81 35.92 -9.58 -27.74
N LEU A 82 36.07 -10.84 -27.28
CA LEU A 82 37.15 -11.74 -27.64
C LEU A 82 36.50 -12.96 -28.30
N SER A 83 37.01 -13.32 -29.48
CA SER A 83 36.61 -14.54 -30.18
C SER A 83 37.84 -15.36 -30.54
N LEU A 84 37.77 -16.67 -30.32
CA LEU A 84 38.74 -17.66 -30.70
C LEU A 84 38.00 -18.77 -31.40
N GLY A 85 38.54 -19.28 -32.49
CA GLY A 85 37.89 -20.29 -33.27
C GLY A 85 38.88 -21.15 -34.10
N THR A 86 38.40 -22.19 -34.71
CA THR A 86 39.11 -22.95 -35.75
C THR A 86 38.22 -22.93 -36.98
N SER A 87 38.81 -22.62 -38.13
CA SER A 87 38.16 -22.61 -39.41
C SER A 87 38.92 -23.52 -40.37
N TYR A 88 38.22 -24.49 -41.00
CA TYR A 88 38.70 -25.25 -42.14
C TYR A 88 37.99 -24.71 -43.38
N SER A 89 38.76 -24.39 -44.40
CA SER A 89 38.24 -23.98 -45.70
C SER A 89 38.90 -24.79 -46.81
N GLU A 90 38.08 -25.28 -47.71
CA GLU A 90 38.49 -25.94 -48.94
C GLU A 90 38.06 -25.05 -50.11
N THR A 91 39.02 -24.64 -50.93
CA THR A 91 38.78 -23.72 -52.06
C THR A 91 39.24 -24.38 -53.35
N GLU A 92 38.37 -24.58 -54.32
CA GLU A 92 38.69 -25.04 -55.65
C GLU A 92 38.78 -23.88 -56.63
N THR A 93 39.96 -23.70 -57.23
CA THR A 93 40.20 -22.62 -58.20
C THR A 93 40.88 -23.23 -59.44
N GLY A 94 40.22 -23.20 -60.59
CA GLY A 94 40.76 -23.67 -61.83
C GLY A 94 41.09 -25.18 -61.89
N GLY A 95 40.38 -26.03 -61.11
CA GLY A 95 40.58 -27.44 -60.97
C GLY A 95 41.65 -27.86 -59.95
N ALA A 96 42.25 -26.90 -59.22
CA ALA A 96 43.14 -27.20 -58.11
C ALA A 96 42.40 -26.94 -56.79
N THR A 97 42.35 -27.94 -55.91
CA THR A 97 41.79 -27.84 -54.56
C THR A 97 42.88 -27.43 -53.58
N THR A 98 42.66 -26.40 -52.81
CA THR A 98 43.54 -25.99 -51.74
C THR A 98 42.74 -25.99 -50.41
N ASP A 99 43.20 -26.75 -49.44
CA ASP A 99 42.66 -26.81 -48.10
C ASP A 99 43.52 -25.97 -47.15
N SER A 100 42.89 -25.30 -46.22
CA SER A 100 43.56 -24.49 -45.21
C SER A 100 42.84 -24.60 -43.88
N THR A 101 43.60 -24.85 -42.81
CA THR A 101 43.12 -24.81 -41.44
C THR A 101 43.70 -23.62 -40.74
N THR A 102 42.84 -22.73 -40.24
CA THR A 102 43.26 -21.53 -39.53
C THR A 102 42.67 -21.45 -38.14
N VAL A 103 43.38 -20.81 -37.22
CA VAL A 103 42.93 -20.53 -35.85
C VAL A 103 42.84 -19.00 -35.69
N PRO A 104 41.70 -18.41 -36.08
CA PRO A 104 41.48 -16.98 -35.88
C PRO A 104 41.21 -16.63 -34.43
N GLY A 105 41.95 -15.65 -33.91
CA GLY A 105 41.70 -14.97 -32.65
C GLY A 105 41.43 -13.48 -32.92
N ASN A 106 40.35 -12.93 -32.38
CA ASN A 106 40.02 -11.51 -32.54
C ASN A 106 39.61 -10.89 -31.20
N LEU A 107 40.31 -9.81 -30.82
CA LEU A 107 39.96 -8.94 -29.69
C LEU A 107 39.52 -7.60 -30.26
N SER A 108 38.28 -7.19 -29.97
CA SER A 108 37.76 -5.89 -30.35
C SER A 108 37.30 -5.10 -29.15
N VAL A 109 37.56 -3.80 -29.17
CA VAL A 109 37.00 -2.80 -28.25
C VAL A 109 36.30 -1.76 -29.12
N SER A 110 35.02 -1.49 -28.80
CA SER A 110 34.23 -0.48 -29.51
C SER A 110 33.58 0.49 -28.53
N ILE A 111 33.60 1.78 -28.92
CA ILE A 111 32.90 2.86 -28.23
C ILE A 111 31.87 3.43 -29.20
N ARG A 112 30.64 3.64 -28.75
CA ARG A 112 29.62 4.37 -29.51
C ARG A 112 29.05 5.48 -28.66
N GLN A 113 29.05 6.70 -29.17
CA GLN A 113 28.51 7.92 -28.57
C GLN A 113 27.42 8.47 -29.49
N PRO A 114 26.13 8.40 -29.10
CA PRO A 114 25.05 9.10 -29.79
C PRO A 114 25.27 10.63 -29.66
N ILE A 115 25.24 11.33 -30.76
CA ILE A 115 25.38 12.82 -30.82
C ILE A 115 24.00 13.46 -31.06
N TYR A 116 23.18 12.82 -31.89
CA TYR A 116 21.82 13.25 -32.15
C TYR A 116 20.91 12.03 -32.41
N THR A 117 19.79 11.97 -31.75
CA THR A 117 18.89 10.79 -31.77
C THR A 117 17.52 11.11 -32.36
N GLY A 118 17.38 12.21 -33.16
CA GLY A 118 16.10 12.63 -33.69
C GLY A 118 15.10 13.08 -32.60
N GLY A 119 15.57 13.54 -31.43
CA GLY A 119 14.74 13.97 -30.32
C GLY A 119 14.12 12.83 -29.49
N THR A 120 14.44 11.56 -29.80
CA THR A 120 13.87 10.40 -29.10
C THR A 120 14.38 10.28 -27.68
N THR A 121 15.62 10.63 -27.40
CA THR A 121 16.20 10.52 -26.06
C THR A 121 15.61 11.55 -25.12
N GLU A 122 15.46 12.82 -25.55
CA GLU A 122 14.80 13.85 -24.73
C GLU A 122 13.33 13.48 -24.42
N ALA A 123 12.60 13.00 -25.43
CA ALA A 123 11.23 12.57 -25.23
C ALA A 123 11.15 11.34 -24.29
N SER A 124 12.12 10.42 -24.39
CA SER A 124 12.20 9.27 -23.48
C SER A 124 12.48 9.68 -22.03
N ILE A 125 13.30 10.73 -21.83
CA ILE A 125 13.56 11.30 -20.50
C ILE A 125 12.28 11.93 -19.94
N ARG A 126 11.60 12.79 -20.68
CA ARG A 126 10.32 13.39 -20.24
C ARG A 126 9.25 12.34 -19.96
N LYS A 127 9.17 11.32 -20.82
CA LYS A 127 8.29 10.16 -20.59
C LYS A 127 8.59 9.46 -19.26
N ALA A 128 9.86 9.19 -18.98
CA ALA A 128 10.29 8.57 -17.72
C ALA A 128 9.98 9.46 -16.51
N GLU A 129 10.20 10.77 -16.62
CA GLU A 129 9.85 11.74 -15.57
C GLU A 129 8.32 11.77 -15.33
N SER A 130 7.52 11.77 -16.39
CA SER A 130 6.05 11.67 -16.29
C SER A 130 5.62 10.36 -15.62
N ALA A 131 6.29 9.25 -15.93
CA ALA A 131 6.03 7.95 -15.28
C ALA A 131 6.36 7.98 -13.78
N VAL A 132 7.43 8.67 -13.37
CA VAL A 132 7.75 8.87 -11.94
C VAL A 132 6.66 9.68 -11.25
N GLN A 133 6.14 10.76 -11.84
CA GLN A 133 5.06 11.55 -11.25
C GLN A 133 3.74 10.75 -11.16
N ALA A 134 3.42 9.95 -12.17
CA ALA A 134 2.29 9.03 -12.11
C ALA A 134 2.43 8.03 -10.96
N GLU A 135 3.62 7.47 -10.77
CA GLU A 135 3.86 6.49 -9.71
C GLU A 135 3.85 7.13 -8.30
N ARG A 136 4.32 8.36 -8.14
CA ARG A 136 4.15 9.15 -6.91
C ARG A 136 2.66 9.29 -6.55
N SER A 137 1.84 9.60 -7.54
CA SER A 137 0.39 9.70 -7.33
C SER A 137 -0.23 8.35 -6.93
N ARG A 138 0.24 7.24 -7.49
CA ARG A 138 -0.18 5.89 -7.09
C ARG A 138 0.27 5.54 -5.67
N LEU A 139 1.47 5.96 -5.27
CA LEU A 139 1.94 5.79 -3.89
C LEU A 139 1.01 6.50 -2.89
N PHE A 140 0.58 7.75 -3.18
CA PHE A 140 -0.41 8.44 -2.35
C PHE A 140 -1.77 7.75 -2.35
N THR A 141 -2.18 7.14 -3.47
CA THR A 141 -3.41 6.32 -3.50
C THR A 141 -3.30 5.09 -2.60
N ALA A 142 -2.13 4.43 -2.58
CA ALA A 142 -1.87 3.30 -1.69
C ALA A 142 -1.83 3.74 -0.22
N GLU A 143 -1.25 4.88 0.09
CA GLU A 143 -1.26 5.49 1.42
C GLU A 143 -2.69 5.78 1.89
N GLN A 144 -3.53 6.42 1.04
CA GLN A 144 -4.94 6.67 1.35
C GLN A 144 -5.72 5.38 1.61
N LYS A 145 -5.46 4.35 0.81
CA LYS A 145 -6.09 3.04 1.00
C LYS A 145 -5.73 2.46 2.36
N LEU A 146 -4.46 2.47 2.74
CA LEU A 146 -3.99 1.98 4.04
C LEU A 146 -4.63 2.74 5.20
N ILE A 147 -4.65 4.07 5.14
CA ILE A 147 -5.23 4.91 6.21
C ILE A 147 -6.73 4.64 6.34
N LEU A 148 -7.47 4.51 5.23
CA LEU A 148 -8.90 4.20 5.24
C LEU A 148 -9.16 2.78 5.80
N GLU A 149 -8.40 1.78 5.36
CA GLU A 149 -8.51 0.41 5.89
C GLU A 149 -8.16 0.37 7.38
N GLY A 150 -7.13 1.10 7.81
CA GLY A 150 -6.75 1.21 9.21
C GLY A 150 -7.82 1.89 10.06
N ALA A 151 -8.34 3.04 9.63
CA ALA A 151 -9.41 3.73 10.33
C ALA A 151 -10.67 2.86 10.43
N THR A 152 -11.00 2.11 9.37
CA THR A 152 -12.14 1.18 9.35
C THR A 152 -11.91 0.03 10.34
N ALA A 153 -10.76 -0.66 10.26
CA ALA A 153 -10.45 -1.77 11.15
C ALA A 153 -10.42 -1.35 12.64
N TYR A 154 -9.93 -0.15 12.92
CA TYR A 154 -9.90 0.40 14.27
C TYR A 154 -11.30 0.60 14.86
N VAL A 155 -12.21 1.25 14.13
CA VAL A 155 -13.58 1.49 14.63
C VAL A 155 -14.44 0.24 14.58
N ASP A 156 -14.15 -0.72 13.71
CA ASP A 156 -14.82 -2.03 13.68
C ASP A 156 -14.60 -2.80 14.97
N VAL A 157 -13.37 -2.80 15.50
CA VAL A 157 -13.07 -3.42 16.80
C VAL A 157 -13.81 -2.70 17.94
N ILE A 158 -13.85 -1.38 17.96
CA ILE A 158 -14.57 -0.61 18.97
C ILE A 158 -16.07 -0.92 18.92
N SER A 159 -16.66 -0.86 17.73
CA SER A 159 -18.07 -1.18 17.50
C SER A 159 -18.41 -2.62 17.93
N ALA A 160 -17.59 -3.60 17.51
CA ALA A 160 -17.80 -4.98 17.86
C ALA A 160 -17.68 -5.25 19.36
N ARG A 161 -16.74 -4.60 20.08
CA ARG A 161 -16.63 -4.67 21.54
C ARG A 161 -17.87 -4.12 22.22
N SER A 162 -18.36 -2.97 21.77
CA SER A 162 -19.58 -2.35 22.29
C SER A 162 -20.80 -3.25 22.09
N VAL A 163 -20.92 -3.89 20.93
CA VAL A 163 -22.02 -4.85 20.67
C VAL A 163 -21.91 -6.07 21.57
N VAL A 164 -20.72 -6.65 21.77
CA VAL A 164 -20.52 -7.77 22.72
C VAL A 164 -20.91 -7.38 24.13
N GLU A 165 -20.57 -6.17 24.57
CA GLU A 165 -20.95 -5.67 25.90
C GLU A 165 -22.48 -5.53 26.02
N LEU A 166 -23.15 -4.93 25.03
CA LEU A 166 -24.60 -4.80 24.97
C LEU A 166 -25.29 -6.17 25.04
N GLN A 167 -24.84 -7.12 24.22
CA GLN A 167 -25.39 -8.48 24.18
C GLN A 167 -25.13 -9.24 25.49
N THR A 168 -23.98 -9.04 26.12
CA THR A 168 -23.66 -9.66 27.42
C THR A 168 -24.54 -9.10 28.52
N ASN A 169 -24.77 -7.79 28.56
CA ASN A 169 -25.65 -7.16 29.53
C ASN A 169 -27.12 -7.52 29.32
N ASN A 170 -27.54 -7.66 28.05
CA ASN A 170 -28.86 -8.15 27.70
C ASN A 170 -29.07 -9.60 28.18
N LEU A 171 -28.15 -10.50 27.88
CA LEU A 171 -28.25 -11.90 28.35
C LEU A 171 -28.42 -11.98 29.87
N LYS A 172 -27.59 -11.23 30.62
CA LYS A 172 -27.70 -11.20 32.10
C LYS A 172 -29.06 -10.71 32.58
N ARG A 173 -29.70 -9.74 31.90
CA ARG A 173 -31.05 -9.27 32.26
C ARG A 173 -32.11 -10.29 31.93
N ILE A 174 -32.05 -10.86 30.74
CA ILE A 174 -32.99 -11.91 30.33
C ILE A 174 -32.89 -13.17 31.23
N GLU A 175 -31.69 -13.58 31.64
CA GLU A 175 -31.50 -14.66 32.61
C GLU A 175 -32.14 -14.38 33.97
N LYS A 176 -31.97 -13.15 34.50
CA LYS A 176 -32.65 -12.72 35.74
C LYS A 176 -34.16 -12.69 35.59
N GLN A 177 -34.67 -12.23 34.43
CA GLN A 177 -36.11 -12.23 34.16
C GLN A 177 -36.67 -13.66 34.08
N LEU A 178 -35.93 -14.59 33.46
CA LEU A 178 -36.28 -16.00 33.41
C LEU A 178 -36.35 -16.61 34.84
N GLU A 179 -35.36 -16.30 35.68
CA GLU A 179 -35.35 -16.74 37.07
C GLU A 179 -36.60 -16.22 37.82
N ALA A 180 -36.92 -14.93 37.72
CA ALA A 180 -38.11 -14.34 38.32
C ALA A 180 -39.39 -14.97 37.79
N THR A 181 -39.48 -15.25 36.47
CA THR A 181 -40.64 -15.92 35.86
C THR A 181 -40.81 -17.34 36.38
N ARG A 182 -39.74 -18.09 36.59
CA ARG A 182 -39.75 -19.46 37.19
C ARG A 182 -40.22 -19.42 38.63
N GLU A 183 -39.81 -18.43 39.44
CA GLU A 183 -40.29 -18.26 40.81
C GLU A 183 -41.78 -17.94 40.84
N ARG A 184 -42.25 -17.03 40.00
CA ARG A 184 -43.71 -16.72 39.89
C ARG A 184 -44.53 -17.91 39.43
N PHE A 185 -43.97 -18.76 38.54
CA PHE A 185 -44.63 -20.02 38.15
C PHE A 185 -44.76 -21.01 39.31
N ARG A 186 -43.74 -21.13 40.19
CA ARG A 186 -43.81 -21.97 41.39
C ARG A 186 -44.95 -21.61 42.34
N VAL A 187 -45.27 -20.30 42.44
CA VAL A 187 -46.36 -19.80 43.30
C VAL A 187 -47.69 -19.68 42.53
N GLY A 188 -47.73 -20.05 41.25
CA GLY A 188 -48.93 -20.08 40.44
C GLY A 188 -49.39 -18.77 39.83
N GLU A 189 -48.53 -17.76 39.80
CA GLU A 189 -48.85 -16.40 39.28
C GLU A 189 -48.75 -16.31 37.75
N VAL A 190 -47.96 -17.18 37.09
CA VAL A 190 -47.74 -17.17 35.63
C VAL A 190 -47.92 -18.58 35.07
N THR A 191 -48.08 -18.68 33.74
CA THR A 191 -48.31 -19.95 33.04
C THR A 191 -47.04 -20.67 32.65
N ARG A 192 -47.10 -21.97 32.31
CA ARG A 192 -45.99 -22.75 31.74
C ARG A 192 -45.52 -22.13 30.40
N THR A 193 -46.42 -21.52 29.66
CA THR A 193 -46.15 -20.87 28.40
C THR A 193 -45.22 -19.66 28.60
N ASP A 194 -45.46 -18.88 29.67
CA ASP A 194 -44.61 -17.71 30.01
C ASP A 194 -43.17 -18.14 30.34
N VAL A 195 -43.00 -19.23 31.04
CA VAL A 195 -41.69 -19.83 31.33
C VAL A 195 -41.00 -20.28 30.04
N ALA A 196 -41.71 -21.02 29.17
CA ALA A 196 -41.13 -21.48 27.89
C ALA A 196 -40.74 -20.32 26.95
N GLN A 197 -41.52 -19.22 26.95
CA GLN A 197 -41.19 -18.01 26.19
C GLN A 197 -39.95 -17.33 26.75
N SER A 198 -39.82 -17.19 28.07
CA SER A 198 -38.63 -16.62 28.72
C SER A 198 -37.39 -17.48 28.49
N GLU A 199 -37.49 -18.81 28.47
CA GLU A 199 -36.42 -19.73 28.12
C GLU A 199 -35.98 -19.54 26.68
N ALA A 200 -36.92 -19.47 25.72
CA ALA A 200 -36.61 -19.23 24.31
C ALA A 200 -35.89 -17.88 24.08
N ARG A 201 -36.29 -16.83 24.82
CA ARG A 201 -35.62 -15.53 24.77
C ARG A 201 -34.19 -15.57 25.34
N ALA A 202 -33.97 -16.32 26.45
CA ALA A 202 -32.64 -16.50 27.02
C ALA A 202 -31.69 -17.26 26.08
N ASP A 203 -32.19 -18.35 25.45
CA ASP A 203 -31.40 -19.10 24.47
C ASP A 203 -31.07 -18.26 23.24
N ARG A 204 -32.00 -17.42 22.76
CA ARG A 204 -31.73 -16.45 21.69
C ARG A 204 -30.68 -15.43 22.08
N ALA A 205 -30.80 -14.82 23.26
CA ALA A 205 -29.81 -13.83 23.75
C ALA A 205 -28.42 -14.47 23.89
N LYS A 206 -28.33 -15.74 24.27
CA LYS A 206 -27.11 -16.53 24.32
C LYS A 206 -26.50 -16.71 22.91
N ALA A 207 -27.34 -17.07 21.93
CA ALA A 207 -26.93 -17.24 20.54
C ALA A 207 -26.41 -15.88 19.94
N ASP A 208 -27.14 -14.79 20.21
CA ASP A 208 -26.76 -13.45 19.73
C ASP A 208 -25.44 -12.97 20.36
N LYS A 209 -25.18 -13.26 21.64
CA LYS A 209 -23.88 -13.02 22.28
C LYS A 209 -22.75 -13.82 21.64
N ILE A 210 -22.98 -15.12 21.37
CA ILE A 210 -21.97 -15.97 20.70
C ILE A 210 -21.64 -15.42 19.31
N LYS A 211 -22.65 -14.99 18.55
CA LYS A 211 -22.47 -14.37 17.25
C LYS A 211 -21.65 -13.07 17.37
N ALA A 212 -22.00 -12.17 18.29
CA ALA A 212 -21.27 -10.93 18.51
C ALA A 212 -19.79 -11.17 18.89
N ALA A 213 -19.50 -12.20 19.70
CA ALA A 213 -18.14 -12.61 20.03
C ALA A 213 -17.38 -13.14 18.81
N GLY A 214 -18.04 -13.86 17.91
CA GLY A 214 -17.48 -14.29 16.62
C GLY A 214 -17.17 -13.09 15.70
N ASP A 215 -18.08 -12.13 15.62
CA ASP A 215 -17.90 -10.90 14.84
C ASP A 215 -16.71 -10.07 15.38
N LEU A 216 -16.56 -9.98 16.71
CA LEU A 216 -15.40 -9.34 17.34
C LEU A 216 -14.07 -10.03 16.99
N ASN A 217 -14.03 -11.35 17.03
CA ASN A 217 -12.83 -12.11 16.66
C ASN A 217 -12.45 -11.86 15.19
N SER A 218 -13.44 -11.77 14.30
CA SER A 218 -13.22 -11.41 12.90
C SER A 218 -12.66 -9.99 12.75
N SER A 219 -13.20 -9.02 13.51
CA SER A 219 -12.68 -7.64 13.50
C SER A 219 -11.26 -7.57 14.05
N ASN A 220 -10.92 -8.34 15.10
CA ASN A 220 -9.57 -8.44 15.63
C ASN A 220 -8.58 -8.99 14.59
N ALA A 221 -8.97 -10.01 13.81
CA ALA A 221 -8.13 -10.57 12.77
C ALA A 221 -7.88 -9.56 11.62
N ILE A 222 -8.89 -8.77 11.26
CA ILE A 222 -8.73 -7.69 10.27
C ILE A 222 -7.80 -6.59 10.82
N TYR A 223 -7.94 -6.22 12.08
CA TYR A 223 -7.07 -5.26 12.75
C TYR A 223 -5.62 -5.75 12.73
N GLU A 224 -5.36 -7.00 13.14
CA GLU A 224 -4.03 -7.62 13.13
C GLU A 224 -3.43 -7.65 11.72
N LYS A 225 -4.21 -7.94 10.69
CA LYS A 225 -3.75 -7.86 9.29
C LYS A 225 -3.23 -6.46 8.93
N VAL A 226 -3.90 -5.39 9.36
CA VAL A 226 -3.58 -4.02 8.96
C VAL A 226 -2.44 -3.45 9.80
N PHE A 227 -2.46 -3.66 11.12
CA PHE A 227 -1.55 -3.06 12.09
C PHE A 227 -0.39 -3.97 12.52
N GLY A 228 -0.47 -5.27 12.22
CA GLY A 228 0.54 -6.27 12.59
C GLY A 228 0.52 -6.71 14.06
N GLU A 229 -0.46 -6.25 14.85
CA GLU A 229 -0.59 -6.56 16.28
C GLU A 229 -2.05 -6.76 16.69
N ILE A 230 -2.26 -7.47 17.81
CA ILE A 230 -3.60 -7.67 18.38
C ILE A 230 -4.06 -6.38 19.07
N PRO A 231 -5.33 -5.94 18.87
CA PRO A 231 -5.82 -4.69 19.41
C PRO A 231 -5.89 -4.71 20.95
N GLY A 232 -5.15 -3.79 21.60
CA GLY A 232 -5.21 -3.53 23.02
C GLY A 232 -6.49 -2.78 23.43
N LYS A 233 -6.41 -1.91 24.43
CA LYS A 233 -7.50 -0.99 24.77
C LYS A 233 -7.47 0.18 23.79
N LEU A 234 -8.57 0.36 23.02
CA LEU A 234 -8.72 1.43 22.03
C LEU A 234 -9.52 2.60 22.60
N VAL A 235 -9.18 3.82 22.15
CA VAL A 235 -9.91 5.05 22.49
C VAL A 235 -10.90 5.37 21.38
N ASN A 236 -12.09 5.87 21.71
CA ASN A 236 -13.02 6.34 20.68
C ASN A 236 -12.39 7.51 19.92
N PRO A 237 -12.26 7.42 18.59
CA PRO A 237 -11.67 8.49 17.80
C PRO A 237 -12.65 9.66 17.62
N SER A 238 -12.10 10.86 17.43
CA SER A 238 -12.89 12.04 17.05
C SER A 238 -13.13 12.09 15.53
N GLU A 239 -14.16 12.81 15.10
CA GLU A 239 -14.37 13.05 13.66
C GLU A 239 -13.16 13.80 13.07
N PRO A 240 -12.76 13.49 11.82
CA PRO A 240 -11.65 14.16 11.16
C PRO A 240 -11.99 15.63 10.86
N ILE A 241 -10.96 16.48 10.87
CA ILE A 241 -11.08 17.92 10.57
C ILE A 241 -10.96 18.14 9.05
N GLY A 242 -11.60 19.19 8.55
CA GLY A 242 -11.43 19.63 7.14
C GLY A 242 -12.42 19.01 6.16
N LEU A 243 -13.56 18.54 6.65
CA LEU A 243 -14.66 18.07 5.79
C LEU A 243 -15.33 19.24 5.05
N PRO A 244 -15.74 19.08 3.77
CA PRO A 244 -16.40 20.10 2.97
C PRO A 244 -17.81 20.38 3.50
N ARG A 245 -18.31 21.61 3.24
CA ARG A 245 -19.62 22.05 3.71
C ARG A 245 -20.77 21.68 2.77
N ASN A 246 -20.46 21.47 1.50
CA ASN A 246 -21.43 21.13 0.46
C ASN A 246 -20.79 20.29 -0.66
N ILE A 247 -21.64 19.73 -1.52
CA ILE A 247 -21.20 18.86 -2.63
C ILE A 247 -20.30 19.61 -3.62
N GLU A 248 -20.59 20.88 -3.91
CA GLU A 248 -19.83 21.69 -4.87
C GLU A 248 -18.40 21.90 -4.39
N GLU A 249 -18.22 22.16 -3.11
CA GLU A 249 -16.91 22.29 -2.49
C GLU A 249 -16.16 20.95 -2.52
N ALA A 250 -16.84 19.84 -2.19
CA ALA A 250 -16.28 18.50 -2.25
C ALA A 250 -15.77 18.16 -3.65
N VAL A 251 -16.56 18.37 -4.68
CA VAL A 251 -16.20 18.14 -6.08
C VAL A 251 -15.02 19.04 -6.49
N LYS A 252 -15.04 20.31 -6.10
CA LYS A 252 -13.96 21.25 -6.41
C LYS A 252 -12.63 20.79 -5.81
N ILE A 253 -12.62 20.39 -4.55
CA ILE A 253 -11.43 19.86 -3.87
C ILE A 253 -10.96 18.58 -4.55
N ALA A 254 -11.87 17.64 -4.83
CA ALA A 254 -11.55 16.37 -5.46
C ALA A 254 -10.90 16.55 -6.84
N LEU A 255 -11.44 17.43 -7.68
CA LEU A 255 -10.89 17.72 -9.01
C LEU A 255 -9.49 18.35 -8.96
N ALA A 256 -9.14 19.03 -7.86
CA ALA A 256 -7.84 19.63 -7.68
C ALA A 256 -6.79 18.66 -7.10
N SER A 257 -7.19 17.71 -6.24
CA SER A 257 -6.26 16.94 -5.41
C SER A 257 -6.40 15.41 -5.51
N ASN A 258 -7.39 14.88 -6.25
CA ASN A 258 -7.55 13.43 -6.37
C ASN A 258 -6.39 12.79 -7.16
N PHE A 259 -5.70 11.86 -6.53
CA PHE A 259 -4.49 11.23 -7.08
C PHE A 259 -4.75 10.35 -8.31
N ASN A 260 -5.94 9.75 -8.45
CA ASN A 260 -6.27 8.98 -9.64
C ASN A 260 -6.36 9.87 -10.89
N LEU A 261 -6.93 11.07 -10.74
CA LEU A 261 -6.99 12.05 -11.84
C LEU A 261 -5.59 12.59 -12.18
N VAL A 262 -4.75 12.82 -11.16
CA VAL A 262 -3.36 13.26 -11.35
C VAL A 262 -2.56 12.17 -12.08
N THR A 263 -2.73 10.89 -11.70
CA THR A 263 -2.11 9.75 -12.39
C THR A 263 -2.51 9.71 -13.86
N ALA A 264 -3.80 9.83 -14.17
CA ALA A 264 -4.28 9.81 -15.56
C ALA A 264 -3.70 10.95 -16.41
N LYS A 265 -3.52 12.15 -15.84
CA LYS A 265 -2.89 13.28 -16.53
C LYS A 265 -1.41 13.02 -16.86
N PHE A 266 -0.64 12.45 -15.93
CA PHE A 266 0.75 12.12 -16.19
C PHE A 266 0.90 10.94 -17.18
N GLU A 267 -0.05 10.00 -17.20
CA GLU A 267 -0.09 8.96 -18.22
C GLU A 267 -0.40 9.52 -19.62
N GLU A 268 -1.26 10.55 -19.72
CA GLU A 268 -1.49 11.27 -20.99
C GLU A 268 -0.21 11.97 -21.44
N MET A 269 0.50 12.69 -20.55
CA MET A 269 1.80 13.33 -20.86
C MET A 269 2.81 12.31 -21.36
N SER A 270 2.92 11.16 -20.71
CA SER A 270 3.79 10.06 -21.14
C SER A 270 3.45 9.56 -22.55
N ALA A 271 2.15 9.43 -22.89
CA ALA A 271 1.72 9.00 -24.21
C ALA A 271 1.96 10.08 -25.31
N LEU A 272 1.91 11.38 -24.96
CA LEU A 272 2.29 12.45 -25.86
C LEU A 272 3.78 12.41 -26.20
N ASP A 273 4.65 12.08 -25.22
CA ASP A 273 6.06 11.86 -25.47
C ASP A 273 6.32 10.61 -26.33
N ASP A 274 5.48 9.56 -26.25
CA ASP A 274 5.55 8.41 -27.18
C ASP A 274 5.28 8.81 -28.63
N VAL A 275 4.44 9.79 -28.87
CA VAL A 275 4.26 10.34 -30.22
C VAL A 275 5.53 11.00 -30.72
N VAL A 276 6.25 11.74 -29.86
CA VAL A 276 7.52 12.39 -30.22
C VAL A 276 8.59 11.34 -30.48
N ILE A 277 8.70 10.31 -29.64
CA ILE A 277 9.61 9.16 -29.82
C ILE A 277 9.37 8.50 -31.18
N SER A 278 8.11 8.22 -31.50
CA SER A 278 7.74 7.58 -32.77
C SER A 278 8.07 8.48 -33.97
N LYS A 279 7.90 9.81 -33.87
CA LYS A 279 8.29 10.78 -34.90
C LYS A 279 9.78 10.84 -35.11
N GLY A 280 10.58 10.61 -34.07
CA GLY A 280 12.04 10.56 -34.15
C GLY A 280 12.55 9.53 -35.15
N GLY A 281 11.77 8.45 -35.39
CA GLY A 281 12.08 7.47 -36.45
C GLY A 281 12.02 8.00 -37.89
N LEU A 282 11.56 9.23 -38.13
CA LEU A 282 11.62 9.93 -39.41
C LEU A 282 12.81 10.92 -39.47
N LEU A 283 13.49 11.17 -38.38
CA LEU A 283 14.53 12.17 -38.27
C LEU A 283 15.93 11.52 -38.40
N PRO A 284 16.93 12.26 -38.89
CA PRO A 284 18.31 11.78 -38.91
C PRO A 284 18.79 11.39 -37.52
N THR A 285 19.73 10.44 -37.44
CA THR A 285 20.53 10.16 -36.25
C THR A 285 22.01 10.35 -36.55
N VAL A 286 22.77 10.80 -35.56
CA VAL A 286 24.20 11.02 -35.67
C VAL A 286 24.91 10.29 -34.54
N ASP A 287 25.82 9.39 -34.92
CA ASP A 287 26.61 8.60 -33.97
C ASP A 287 28.12 8.82 -34.26
N LEU A 288 28.90 8.90 -33.20
CA LEU A 288 30.36 8.80 -33.26
C LEU A 288 30.79 7.44 -32.74
N SER A 289 31.49 6.65 -33.55
CA SER A 289 31.95 5.31 -33.22
C SER A 289 33.47 5.23 -33.30
N GLY A 290 34.11 4.73 -32.26
CA GLY A 290 35.53 4.36 -32.27
C GLY A 290 35.67 2.86 -32.12
N SER A 291 36.61 2.23 -32.86
CA SER A 291 36.94 0.80 -32.65
C SER A 291 38.44 0.57 -32.71
N ALA A 292 38.88 -0.38 -31.88
CA ALA A 292 40.21 -0.94 -31.93
C ALA A 292 40.09 -2.47 -32.05
N ASN A 293 40.68 -3.04 -33.07
CA ASN A 293 40.62 -4.49 -33.32
C ASN A 293 42.06 -5.03 -33.41
N LEU A 294 42.31 -6.10 -32.68
CA LEU A 294 43.51 -6.93 -32.78
C LEU A 294 43.05 -8.30 -33.30
N SER A 295 43.57 -8.68 -34.45
CA SER A 295 43.28 -9.99 -35.04
C SER A 295 44.60 -10.74 -35.24
N LYS A 296 44.61 -11.98 -34.75
CA LYS A 296 45.70 -12.91 -34.97
C LYS A 296 45.14 -14.20 -35.55
N THR A 297 45.65 -14.58 -36.70
CA THR A 297 45.26 -15.84 -37.36
C THR A 297 46.51 -16.70 -37.49
N SER A 298 46.50 -17.88 -36.87
CA SER A 298 47.55 -18.87 -37.02
C SER A 298 47.08 -19.95 -37.96
N GLY A 299 47.94 -20.39 -38.91
CA GLY A 299 47.67 -21.40 -39.92
C GLY A 299 48.87 -21.58 -40.84
N ASP A 300 48.62 -21.86 -42.11
CA ASP A 300 49.68 -21.99 -43.12
C ASP A 300 50.46 -20.69 -43.33
N ILE A 301 49.78 -19.55 -43.08
CA ILE A 301 50.39 -18.21 -43.04
C ILE A 301 49.86 -17.48 -41.79
N ASP A 302 50.75 -17.19 -40.87
CA ASP A 302 50.40 -16.40 -39.69
C ASP A 302 50.18 -14.91 -40.09
N THR A 303 49.06 -14.36 -39.65
CA THR A 303 48.71 -12.99 -39.95
C THR A 303 48.31 -12.26 -38.65
N ASP A 304 49.01 -11.20 -38.33
CA ASP A 304 48.73 -10.26 -37.22
C ASP A 304 48.27 -8.93 -37.81
N SER A 305 47.10 -8.47 -37.36
CA SER A 305 46.53 -7.20 -37.82
C SER A 305 46.03 -6.39 -36.61
N THR A 306 46.40 -5.11 -36.62
CA THR A 306 45.87 -4.12 -35.64
C THR A 306 45.24 -2.98 -36.43
N SER A 307 43.98 -2.69 -36.12
CA SER A 307 43.26 -1.57 -36.73
C SER A 307 42.60 -0.69 -35.67
N ILE A 308 42.71 0.60 -35.85
CA ILE A 308 42.03 1.63 -35.04
C ILE A 308 41.24 2.50 -36.01
N SER A 309 39.97 2.74 -35.71
CA SER A 309 39.09 3.57 -36.52
C SER A 309 38.25 4.51 -35.66
N LEU A 310 38.00 5.69 -36.18
CA LEU A 310 37.04 6.67 -35.67
C LEU A 310 36.13 7.08 -36.82
N THR A 311 34.82 6.85 -36.64
CA THR A 311 33.82 7.08 -37.68
C THR A 311 32.66 7.90 -37.14
N ALA A 312 32.34 9.02 -37.75
CA ALA A 312 31.10 9.74 -37.57
C ALA A 312 30.11 9.26 -38.64
N SER A 313 28.95 8.75 -38.21
CA SER A 313 27.91 8.26 -39.10
C SER A 313 26.63 9.08 -38.93
N VAL A 314 26.04 9.47 -40.06
CA VAL A 314 24.72 10.11 -40.13
C VAL A 314 23.79 9.12 -40.84
N ASN A 315 22.76 8.67 -40.15
CA ASN A 315 21.75 7.79 -40.72
C ASN A 315 20.45 8.59 -40.96
N ILE A 316 20.05 8.69 -42.24
CA ILE A 316 18.84 9.45 -42.66
C ILE A 316 17.83 8.45 -43.22
N PRO A 317 16.73 8.15 -42.49
CA PRO A 317 15.70 7.25 -43.00
C PRO A 317 14.86 7.95 -44.06
N LEU A 318 15.02 7.55 -45.33
CA LEU A 318 14.27 8.17 -46.46
C LEU A 318 12.91 7.51 -46.63
N TYR A 319 12.82 6.21 -46.49
CA TYR A 319 11.58 5.46 -46.62
C TYR A 319 11.67 4.12 -45.89
N SER A 320 10.69 3.82 -45.04
CA SER A 320 10.62 2.61 -44.17
C SER A 320 9.41 1.71 -44.51
N GLY A 321 8.97 1.69 -45.78
CA GLY A 321 7.81 0.86 -46.19
C GLY A 321 6.49 1.26 -45.50
N GLY A 322 6.40 2.48 -44.97
CA GLY A 322 5.21 2.98 -44.23
C GLY A 322 5.15 2.59 -42.76
N ALA A 323 6.05 1.74 -42.25
CA ALA A 323 6.01 1.26 -40.86
C ALA A 323 6.12 2.39 -39.83
N THR A 324 7.05 3.35 -40.02
CA THR A 324 7.22 4.49 -39.12
C THR A 324 5.96 5.37 -39.07
N TYR A 325 5.33 5.63 -40.23
CA TYR A 325 4.08 6.40 -40.26
C TYR A 325 2.94 5.66 -39.54
N SER A 326 2.86 4.34 -39.69
CA SER A 326 1.89 3.53 -38.95
C SER A 326 2.11 3.59 -37.44
N SER A 327 3.38 3.49 -36.98
CA SER A 327 3.74 3.64 -35.56
C SER A 327 3.35 5.02 -35.03
N ILE A 328 3.59 6.10 -35.78
CA ILE A 328 3.16 7.46 -35.40
C ILE A 328 1.66 7.57 -35.29
N ARG A 329 0.89 7.00 -36.23
CA ARG A 329 -0.59 7.00 -36.15
C ARG A 329 -1.06 6.22 -34.92
N SER A 330 -0.48 5.05 -34.66
CA SER A 330 -0.78 4.24 -33.48
C SER A 330 -0.49 5.00 -32.17
N ALA A 331 0.66 5.65 -32.06
CA ALA A 331 1.02 6.46 -30.89
C ALA A 331 0.07 7.65 -30.70
N LYS A 332 -0.37 8.31 -31.81
CA LYS A 332 -1.37 9.38 -31.72
C LYS A 332 -2.73 8.89 -31.22
N GLU A 333 -3.18 7.73 -31.68
CA GLU A 333 -4.43 7.13 -31.18
C GLU A 333 -4.31 6.72 -29.71
N GLU A 334 -3.15 6.22 -29.29
CA GLU A 334 -2.91 5.93 -27.88
C GLU A 334 -2.96 7.21 -27.02
N ALA A 335 -2.32 8.29 -27.46
CA ALA A 335 -2.38 9.59 -26.77
C ALA A 335 -3.82 10.13 -26.71
N ASN A 336 -4.59 9.99 -27.82
CA ASN A 336 -6.00 10.35 -27.85
C ASN A 336 -6.83 9.47 -26.89
N ARG A 337 -6.57 8.17 -26.84
CA ARG A 337 -7.18 7.25 -25.87
C ARG A 337 -6.89 7.69 -24.43
N LYS A 338 -5.63 8.05 -24.10
CA LYS A 338 -5.24 8.53 -22.76
C LYS A 338 -5.96 9.84 -22.41
N ARG A 339 -6.09 10.76 -23.35
CA ARG A 339 -6.86 12.00 -23.15
C ARG A 339 -8.32 11.72 -22.82
N ILE A 340 -8.96 10.77 -23.53
CA ILE A 340 -10.33 10.35 -23.22
C ILE A 340 -10.43 9.73 -21.84
N LEU A 341 -9.40 8.94 -21.42
CA LEU A 341 -9.34 8.35 -20.08
C LEU A 341 -9.18 9.40 -18.97
N VAL A 342 -8.52 10.54 -19.23
CA VAL A 342 -8.50 11.67 -18.28
C VAL A 342 -9.91 12.21 -18.07
N GLU A 343 -10.71 12.40 -19.14
CA GLU A 343 -12.09 12.84 -19.01
C GLU A 343 -12.99 11.79 -18.33
N ALA A 344 -12.75 10.50 -18.58
CA ALA A 344 -13.44 9.43 -17.86
C ALA A 344 -13.08 9.45 -16.36
N SER A 345 -11.80 9.57 -16.03
CA SER A 345 -11.32 9.69 -14.64
C SER A 345 -11.92 10.91 -13.94
N ARG A 346 -12.02 12.04 -14.66
CA ARG A 346 -12.66 13.25 -14.13
C ARG A 346 -14.11 13.00 -13.73
N ARG A 347 -14.89 12.31 -14.58
CA ARG A 347 -16.28 11.95 -14.29
C ARG A 347 -16.38 10.99 -13.10
N VAL A 348 -15.48 10.01 -13.00
CA VAL A 348 -15.41 9.09 -11.85
C VAL A 348 -15.11 9.86 -10.57
N VAL A 349 -14.22 10.85 -10.59
CA VAL A 349 -13.88 11.66 -9.42
C VAL A 349 -15.08 12.51 -8.98
N ILE A 350 -15.82 13.12 -9.93
CA ILE A 350 -17.05 13.89 -9.62
C ILE A 350 -18.09 12.97 -8.97
N ASP A 351 -18.36 11.82 -9.57
CA ASP A 351 -19.33 10.85 -9.07
C ASP A 351 -18.94 10.30 -7.69
N SER A 352 -17.69 9.86 -7.53
CA SER A 352 -17.22 9.28 -6.26
C SER A 352 -17.21 10.31 -5.12
N SER A 353 -16.78 11.55 -5.38
CA SER A 353 -16.77 12.61 -4.37
C SER A 353 -18.19 13.04 -3.96
N SER A 354 -19.12 13.13 -4.94
CA SER A 354 -20.53 13.44 -4.67
C SER A 354 -21.19 12.34 -3.86
N ARG A 355 -21.01 11.07 -4.23
CA ARG A 355 -21.55 9.92 -3.49
C ARG A 355 -20.96 9.80 -2.09
N ALA A 356 -19.66 10.02 -1.94
CA ALA A 356 -19.01 9.97 -0.62
C ALA A 356 -19.56 11.07 0.31
N PHE A 357 -19.79 12.28 -0.22
CA PHE A 357 -20.40 13.37 0.56
C PHE A 357 -21.83 13.03 1.00
N ILE A 358 -22.67 12.57 0.07
CA ILE A 358 -24.05 12.17 0.38
C ILE A 358 -24.09 11.03 1.39
N SER A 359 -23.20 10.04 1.24
CA SER A 359 -23.11 8.90 2.15
C SER A 359 -22.72 9.35 3.58
N TRP A 360 -21.75 10.27 3.70
CA TRP A 360 -21.36 10.83 5.00
C TRP A 360 -22.50 11.63 5.64
N GLU A 361 -23.14 12.52 4.91
CA GLU A 361 -24.26 13.32 5.42
C GLU A 361 -25.43 12.43 5.85
N THR A 362 -25.76 11.43 5.04
CA THR A 362 -26.82 10.44 5.35
C THR A 362 -26.48 9.64 6.60
N ALA A 363 -25.26 9.10 6.71
CA ALA A 363 -24.83 8.31 7.86
C ALA A 363 -24.84 9.16 9.16
N LYS A 364 -24.41 10.41 9.08
CA LYS A 364 -24.47 11.36 10.19
C LYS A 364 -25.90 11.65 10.65
N ALA A 365 -26.81 11.92 9.71
CA ALA A 365 -28.22 12.15 10.01
C ALA A 365 -28.88 10.91 10.59
N GLN A 366 -28.54 9.72 10.08
CA GLN A 366 -29.03 8.44 10.61
C GLN A 366 -28.56 8.20 12.04
N ALA A 367 -27.29 8.45 12.35
CA ALA A 367 -26.77 8.32 13.73
C ALA A 367 -27.51 9.24 14.70
N GLN A 368 -27.83 10.49 14.27
CA GLN A 368 -28.61 11.43 15.09
C GLN A 368 -30.05 10.96 15.32
N ALA A 369 -30.71 10.40 14.30
CA ALA A 369 -32.06 9.87 14.41
C ALA A 369 -32.11 8.64 15.34
N LEU A 370 -31.13 7.73 15.24
CA LEU A 370 -31.01 6.55 16.09
C LEU A 370 -30.67 6.91 17.56
N LEU A 371 -29.97 8.00 17.79
CA LEU A 371 -29.74 8.50 19.15
C LEU A 371 -31.08 8.90 19.82
N ALA A 372 -31.98 9.56 19.09
CA ALA A 372 -33.31 9.90 19.57
C ALA A 372 -34.17 8.63 19.78
N GLU A 373 -34.06 7.63 18.91
CA GLU A 373 -34.74 6.35 19.04
C GLU A 373 -34.30 5.61 20.33
N VAL A 374 -33.01 5.55 20.61
CA VAL A 374 -32.48 4.95 21.86
C VAL A 374 -33.10 5.63 23.08
N SER A 375 -33.10 6.98 23.11
CA SER A 375 -33.69 7.73 24.22
C SER A 375 -35.19 7.45 24.41
N SER A 376 -35.96 7.36 23.32
CA SER A 376 -37.37 7.02 23.35
C SER A 376 -37.64 5.58 23.79
N ALA A 377 -36.84 4.62 23.33
CA ALA A 377 -36.93 3.23 23.72
C ALA A 377 -36.58 3.00 25.19
N GLU A 378 -35.63 3.77 25.74
CA GLU A 378 -35.29 3.74 27.18
C GLU A 378 -36.46 4.23 28.05
N VAL A 379 -37.11 5.34 27.68
CA VAL A 379 -38.31 5.84 28.38
C VAL A 379 -39.47 4.88 28.27
N ALA A 380 -39.69 4.28 27.09
CA ALA A 380 -40.74 3.28 26.86
C ALA A 380 -40.54 2.02 27.70
N LEU A 381 -39.31 1.52 27.79
CA LEU A 381 -38.97 0.37 28.64
C LEU A 381 -39.26 0.68 30.13
N GLU A 382 -38.79 1.82 30.63
CA GLU A 382 -39.04 2.25 32.03
C GLU A 382 -40.56 2.28 32.32
N GLY A 383 -41.35 2.83 31.38
CA GLY A 383 -42.83 2.85 31.52
C GLY A 383 -43.44 1.46 31.58
N VAL A 384 -43.05 0.57 30.64
CA VAL A 384 -43.55 -0.82 30.59
C VAL A 384 -43.13 -1.62 31.82
N GLU A 385 -41.92 -1.43 32.35
CA GLU A 385 -41.47 -2.04 33.61
C GLU A 385 -42.32 -1.59 34.81
N GLN A 386 -42.64 -0.33 34.92
CA GLN A 386 -43.52 0.20 36.00
C GLN A 386 -44.97 -0.33 35.88
N GLU A 387 -45.52 -0.34 34.68
CA GLU A 387 -46.84 -0.90 34.41
C GLU A 387 -46.91 -2.42 34.71
N ALA A 388 -45.82 -3.16 34.43
CA ALA A 388 -45.73 -4.60 34.72
C ALA A 388 -45.68 -4.88 36.24
N LEU A 389 -45.02 -3.99 37.03
CA LEU A 389 -44.98 -4.15 38.49
C LEU A 389 -46.38 -4.02 39.12
N VAL A 390 -47.30 -3.25 38.54
CA VAL A 390 -48.68 -3.10 39.03
C VAL A 390 -49.65 -4.06 38.34
N GLY A 391 -49.14 -4.97 37.50
CA GLY A 391 -49.92 -6.02 36.79
C GLY A 391 -50.67 -5.51 35.57
N ALA A 392 -50.43 -4.30 35.08
CA ALA A 392 -51.07 -3.71 33.89
C ALA A 392 -50.45 -4.20 32.57
N ARG A 393 -49.25 -4.80 32.60
CA ARG A 393 -48.53 -5.36 31.45
C ARG A 393 -48.06 -6.76 31.73
N THR A 394 -47.85 -7.52 30.67
CA THR A 394 -47.33 -8.90 30.71
C THR A 394 -45.81 -8.93 30.76
N VAL A 395 -45.25 -10.05 31.20
CA VAL A 395 -43.79 -10.33 31.12
C VAL A 395 -43.30 -10.24 29.67
N LEU A 396 -44.15 -10.64 28.71
CA LEU A 396 -43.80 -10.57 27.29
C LEU A 396 -43.62 -9.10 26.82
N ASP A 397 -44.47 -8.17 27.26
CA ASP A 397 -44.35 -6.75 26.91
C ASP A 397 -43.00 -6.17 27.39
N VAL A 398 -42.57 -6.54 28.59
CA VAL A 398 -41.26 -6.13 29.13
C VAL A 398 -40.10 -6.68 28.29
N LEU A 399 -40.17 -7.99 27.95
CA LEU A 399 -39.14 -8.64 27.12
C LEU A 399 -39.09 -8.05 25.71
N ASP A 400 -40.22 -7.64 25.15
CA ASP A 400 -40.27 -7.00 23.84
C ASP A 400 -39.68 -5.55 23.87
N ALA A 401 -40.03 -4.77 24.90
CA ALA A 401 -39.45 -3.44 25.09
C ALA A 401 -37.91 -3.47 25.32
N GLU A 402 -37.43 -4.49 26.09
CA GLU A 402 -35.97 -4.71 26.26
C GLU A 402 -35.30 -5.07 24.93
N GLN A 403 -35.94 -5.90 24.11
CA GLN A 403 -35.38 -6.23 22.78
C GLN A 403 -35.36 -5.02 21.85
N GLU A 404 -36.39 -4.18 21.87
CA GLU A 404 -36.46 -2.97 21.06
C GLU A 404 -35.36 -1.97 21.47
N ARG A 405 -35.19 -1.72 22.75
CA ARG A 405 -34.10 -0.89 23.27
C ARG A 405 -32.73 -1.43 22.87
N LEU A 406 -32.49 -2.74 23.03
CA LEU A 406 -31.22 -3.36 22.61
C LEU A 406 -30.98 -3.17 21.11
N SER A 407 -32.01 -3.39 20.30
CA SER A 407 -31.93 -3.24 18.84
C SER A 407 -31.59 -1.81 18.45
N ALA A 408 -32.21 -0.81 19.10
CA ALA A 408 -31.90 0.59 18.90
C ALA A 408 -30.45 0.93 19.31
N GLN A 409 -29.98 0.43 20.46
CA GLN A 409 -28.60 0.65 20.93
C GLN A 409 -27.57 0.01 19.98
N VAL A 410 -27.78 -1.22 19.51
CA VAL A 410 -26.89 -1.88 18.53
C VAL A 410 -26.91 -1.12 17.20
N SER A 411 -28.06 -0.65 16.74
CA SER A 411 -28.19 0.16 15.53
C SER A 411 -27.43 1.49 15.65
N LEU A 412 -27.50 2.16 16.79
CA LEU A 412 -26.76 3.40 17.07
C LEU A 412 -25.24 3.16 17.03
N VAL A 413 -24.74 2.09 17.65
CA VAL A 413 -23.32 1.73 17.64
C VAL A 413 -22.82 1.54 16.20
N ARG A 414 -23.60 0.84 15.37
CA ARG A 414 -23.28 0.64 13.96
C ARG A 414 -23.34 1.93 13.16
N ALA A 415 -24.37 2.76 13.37
CA ALA A 415 -24.52 4.02 12.66
C ALA A 415 -23.39 5.01 12.98
N ASN A 416 -22.93 5.08 14.23
CA ASN A 416 -21.76 5.87 14.62
C ASN A 416 -20.48 5.39 13.92
N ARG A 417 -20.28 4.06 13.85
CA ARG A 417 -19.18 3.46 13.08
C ARG A 417 -19.27 3.83 11.61
N ASP A 418 -20.46 3.73 11.01
CA ASP A 418 -20.69 4.01 9.58
C ASP A 418 -20.48 5.50 9.27
N ALA A 419 -20.93 6.40 10.12
CA ALA A 419 -20.70 7.84 9.98
C ALA A 419 -19.20 8.17 10.04
N PHE A 420 -18.45 7.54 10.95
CA PHE A 420 -17.01 7.70 11.04
C PHE A 420 -16.30 7.21 9.78
N VAL A 421 -16.58 5.98 9.32
CA VAL A 421 -15.97 5.42 8.11
C VAL A 421 -16.34 6.24 6.86
N ALA A 422 -17.58 6.73 6.77
CA ALA A 422 -18.01 7.59 5.68
C ALA A 422 -17.23 8.91 5.63
N SER A 423 -16.87 9.50 6.79
CA SER A 423 -16.05 10.73 6.86
C SER A 423 -14.63 10.49 6.30
N TYR A 424 -13.99 9.37 6.64
CA TYR A 424 -12.69 8.98 6.10
C TYR A 424 -12.76 8.61 4.61
N SER A 425 -13.83 7.94 4.19
CA SER A 425 -14.10 7.64 2.78
C SER A 425 -14.25 8.92 1.95
N LEU A 426 -14.90 9.94 2.51
CA LEU A 426 -15.01 11.26 1.89
C LEU A 426 -13.62 11.89 1.73
N LEU A 427 -12.79 11.94 2.78
CA LEU A 427 -11.43 12.47 2.70
C LEU A 427 -10.58 11.73 1.65
N SER A 428 -10.75 10.41 1.54
CA SER A 428 -10.10 9.61 0.50
C SER A 428 -10.56 10.00 -0.91
N ALA A 429 -11.87 10.15 -1.12
CA ALA A 429 -12.43 10.59 -2.40
C ALA A 429 -11.95 12.00 -2.80
N LEU A 430 -11.77 12.88 -1.81
CA LEU A 430 -11.21 14.22 -2.00
C LEU A 430 -9.70 14.23 -2.30
N GLY A 431 -8.98 13.12 -2.09
CA GLY A 431 -7.52 13.09 -2.18
C GLY A 431 -6.82 13.78 -0.98
N LYS A 432 -7.49 13.86 0.16
CA LYS A 432 -6.98 14.51 1.38
C LYS A 432 -6.62 13.54 2.50
N LEU A 433 -6.81 12.24 2.31
CA LEU A 433 -6.51 11.24 3.33
C LEU A 433 -5.04 10.78 3.22
N THR A 434 -4.10 11.67 3.49
CA THR A 434 -2.65 11.38 3.54
C THR A 434 -2.09 11.61 4.93
N ALA A 435 -1.01 10.93 5.29
CA ALA A 435 -0.35 11.08 6.58
C ALA A 435 -0.03 12.54 6.91
N LYS A 436 0.37 13.31 5.87
CA LYS A 436 0.61 14.75 5.99
C LYS A 436 -0.66 15.56 6.25
N ALA A 437 -1.76 15.23 5.56
CA ALA A 437 -2.99 16.02 5.63
C ALA A 437 -3.78 15.78 6.93
N ILE A 438 -3.66 14.59 7.52
CA ILE A 438 -4.25 14.25 8.83
C ILE A 438 -3.25 14.40 9.99
N GLU A 439 -2.09 15.01 9.71
CA GLU A 439 -1.06 15.36 10.70
C GLU A 439 -0.61 14.19 11.58
N LEU A 440 -0.39 13.01 10.95
CA LEU A 440 0.11 11.84 11.69
C LEU A 440 1.50 12.13 12.29
N PRO A 441 1.74 11.77 13.57
CA PRO A 441 3.03 11.94 14.24
C PRO A 441 4.06 10.91 13.75
N VAL A 442 4.48 11.00 12.47
CA VAL A 442 5.43 10.10 11.82
C VAL A 442 6.42 10.88 10.95
N ASP A 443 7.60 10.31 10.76
CA ASP A 443 8.52 10.78 9.73
C ASP A 443 7.94 10.44 8.36
N LEU A 444 7.59 11.49 7.60
CA LEU A 444 7.01 11.33 6.27
C LEU A 444 8.04 10.74 5.31
N TYR A 445 7.63 9.78 4.49
CA TYR A 445 8.48 9.21 3.46
C TYR A 445 8.91 10.26 2.45
N ASP A 446 10.24 10.46 2.33
CA ASP A 446 10.85 11.36 1.33
C ASP A 446 10.96 10.64 -0.02
N TYR A 447 9.97 10.86 -0.89
CA TYR A 447 9.89 10.29 -2.23
C TYR A 447 10.91 10.91 -3.21
N ASP A 448 11.51 12.07 -2.88
CA ASP A 448 12.51 12.73 -3.72
C ASP A 448 13.92 12.22 -3.44
N ARG A 449 14.22 11.78 -2.23
CA ARG A 449 15.56 11.34 -1.81
C ARG A 449 16.17 10.31 -2.75
N HIS A 450 15.44 9.23 -3.03
CA HIS A 450 15.91 8.18 -3.94
C HIS A 450 16.03 8.71 -5.37
N PHE A 451 15.03 9.43 -5.87
CA PHE A 451 15.04 10.02 -7.21
C PHE A 451 16.27 10.90 -7.43
N LEU A 452 16.57 11.83 -6.51
CA LEU A 452 17.73 12.71 -6.57
C LEU A 452 19.07 11.95 -6.53
N SER A 453 19.12 10.83 -5.81
CA SER A 453 20.33 10.01 -5.69
C SER A 453 20.64 9.21 -6.96
N VAL A 454 19.63 8.89 -7.78
CA VAL A 454 19.80 8.02 -8.96
C VAL A 454 19.70 8.75 -10.29
N LYS A 455 18.98 9.88 -10.41
CA LYS A 455 18.65 10.54 -11.68
C LYS A 455 19.84 10.85 -12.59
N ASP A 456 21.03 11.06 -12.02
CA ASP A 456 22.26 11.40 -12.76
C ASP A 456 23.35 10.34 -12.62
N ARG A 457 23.02 9.17 -12.07
CA ARG A 457 23.99 8.09 -11.84
C ARG A 457 24.43 7.43 -13.14
N TYR A 458 25.72 7.11 -13.23
CA TYR A 458 26.33 6.50 -14.43
C TYR A 458 26.60 5.01 -14.27
N TYR A 459 27.03 4.55 -13.11
CA TYR A 459 27.43 3.16 -12.83
C TYR A 459 27.30 2.84 -11.34
N GLY A 460 27.40 1.59 -11.01
CA GLY A 460 27.44 1.08 -9.65
C GLY A 460 26.11 0.50 -9.19
N GLU A 461 26.20 -0.66 -8.56
CA GLU A 461 25.10 -1.41 -7.95
C GLU A 461 24.99 -0.99 -6.48
N PHE A 462 24.47 0.21 -6.23
CA PHE A 462 24.24 0.68 -4.87
C PHE A 462 22.77 0.48 -4.51
N LEU A 463 22.47 -0.62 -3.89
CA LEU A 463 21.27 -0.73 -3.07
C LEU A 463 21.55 0.10 -1.80
N LEU A 464 21.00 1.30 -1.72
CA LEU A 464 20.79 1.92 -0.43
C LEU A 464 19.92 0.93 0.35
N ARG A 465 20.50 0.21 1.32
CA ARG A 465 19.74 -0.48 2.36
C ARG A 465 19.08 0.60 3.20
N GLU A 466 18.06 1.22 2.67
CA GLU A 466 17.09 1.89 3.51
C GLU A 466 16.31 0.77 4.17
N ARG A 467 16.38 0.70 5.50
CA ARG A 467 15.37 -0.04 6.27
C ARG A 467 14.02 0.50 5.84
N PRO A 468 13.05 -0.39 5.61
CA PRO A 468 11.69 -0.04 5.19
C PRO A 468 11.07 1.00 6.12
#